data_25b298d02af595778901e857aba07e56
#
_entry.id   25b298d02af595778901e857aba07e56
#
_cell.length_a   1.000
_cell.length_b   1.000
_cell.length_c   1.000
_cell.angle_alpha   90.00
_cell.angle_beta   90.00
_cell.angle_gamma   90.00
#
_symmetry.space_group_name_H-M   'P 1'
#
loop_
_entity.id
_entity.type
_entity.pdbx_description
1 polymer ?
#
loop_
_entity_poly.entity_id
_entity_poly.type
_entity_poly.pdbx_seq_one_letter_code
_entity_poly.pdbx_strand_id
1 'polypeptide(L)'
;MLKKLFIKRALLVGVLSASVTSLANAANLNISIEVPTLNVAEYHTPYTAVWLESAEDGDKKTVKTLSVWYADKKREGGGEKWLKDLRQWWRRDGRSLTFPIDGVSGATKLAGIHKLTYTQGAAPLGDLAKGNYLLFVEIAREGGGREVVKVPFTWPVEKATTLSATGTTEVGAVSLELNP
;
A
#
# COMPACT_ATOMS: atom_id res chain seq x y z
N MET A 1 37.20 64.10 48.86
CA MET A 1 36.27 62.98 49.08
C MET A 1 35.90 62.38 47.71
N LEU A 2 36.50 61.27 47.33
CA LEU A 2 36.27 60.63 46.03
C LEU A 2 35.28 59.47 46.22
N LYS A 3 34.10 59.56 45.62
CA LYS A 3 33.14 58.46 45.63
C LYS A 3 33.47 57.47 44.50
N LYS A 4 33.86 56.23 44.86
CA LYS A 4 34.05 55.14 43.91
C LYS A 4 32.71 54.57 43.46
N LEU A 5 32.45 54.63 42.14
CA LEU A 5 31.27 54.06 41.49
C LEU A 5 31.59 52.61 41.14
N PHE A 6 30.89 51.65 41.80
CA PHE A 6 30.97 50.21 41.46
C PHE A 6 30.00 49.88 40.33
N ILE A 7 30.49 49.58 39.14
CA ILE A 7 29.71 49.08 38.02
C ILE A 7 29.60 47.55 38.18
N LYS A 8 28.41 47.05 38.53
CA LYS A 8 28.13 45.61 38.47
C LYS A 8 27.92 45.18 37.03
N ARG A 9 28.83 44.41 36.47
CA ARG A 9 28.62 43.73 35.19
C ARG A 9 27.73 42.49 35.41
N ALA A 10 26.49 42.52 34.92
CA ALA A 10 25.62 41.36 34.83
C ALA A 10 26.01 40.51 33.62
N LEU A 11 26.46 39.29 33.88
CA LEU A 11 26.76 38.30 32.85
C LEU A 11 25.45 37.63 32.42
N LEU A 12 24.97 37.94 31.22
CA LEU A 12 23.78 37.33 30.63
C LEU A 12 24.21 35.99 29.96
N VAL A 13 23.99 34.87 30.64
CA VAL A 13 24.20 33.54 30.07
C VAL A 13 22.98 33.21 29.20
N GLY A 14 23.13 33.36 27.89
CA GLY A 14 22.14 32.91 26.90
C GLY A 14 22.16 31.40 26.79
N VAL A 15 21.11 30.73 27.27
CA VAL A 15 20.90 29.30 27.03
C VAL A 15 20.39 29.12 25.60
N LEU A 16 21.25 28.64 24.71
CA LEU A 16 20.88 28.29 23.34
C LEU A 16 20.17 26.94 23.38
N SER A 17 18.83 26.92 23.39
CA SER A 17 18.03 25.71 23.27
C SER A 17 18.09 25.19 21.85
N ALA A 18 18.92 24.19 21.60
CA ALA A 18 18.92 23.46 20.33
C ALA A 18 17.64 22.59 20.25
N SER A 19 16.69 23.04 19.47
CA SER A 19 15.50 22.24 19.12
C SER A 19 15.93 21.11 18.19
N VAL A 20 16.01 19.89 18.72
CA VAL A 20 16.20 18.69 17.89
C VAL A 20 14.87 18.42 17.20
N THR A 21 14.73 18.85 15.96
CA THR A 21 13.63 18.42 15.09
C THR A 21 13.89 16.98 14.69
N SER A 22 13.25 16.03 15.35
CA SER A 22 13.20 14.66 14.85
C SER A 22 12.45 14.67 13.52
N LEU A 23 13.12 14.28 12.43
CA LEU A 23 12.49 13.98 11.16
C LEU A 23 11.64 12.73 11.40
N ALA A 24 10.35 12.91 11.63
CA ALA A 24 9.42 11.80 11.63
C ALA A 24 9.39 11.25 10.20
N ASN A 25 9.91 10.04 9.98
CA ASN A 25 9.68 9.32 8.74
C ASN A 25 8.18 9.07 8.62
N ALA A 26 7.61 9.36 7.44
CA ALA A 26 6.23 9.01 7.19
C ALA A 26 6.09 7.49 7.19
N ALA A 27 5.13 7.00 7.96
CA ALA A 27 4.82 5.58 8.04
C ALA A 27 4.51 5.01 6.65
N ASN A 28 4.97 3.80 6.36
CA ASN A 28 4.81 3.20 5.04
C ASN A 28 4.43 1.71 5.08
N LEU A 29 3.81 1.27 3.98
CA LEU A 29 3.47 -0.12 3.69
C LEU A 29 4.32 -0.57 2.50
N ASN A 30 5.16 -1.59 2.70
CA ASN A 30 5.86 -2.27 1.62
C ASN A 30 5.21 -3.63 1.38
N ILE A 31 4.70 -3.84 0.18
CA ILE A 31 4.00 -5.06 -0.21
C ILE A 31 4.87 -5.79 -1.23
N SER A 32 5.13 -7.07 -0.99
CA SER A 32 5.80 -7.97 -1.92
C SER A 32 4.81 -9.05 -2.36
N ILE A 33 4.65 -9.22 -3.67
CA ILE A 33 3.70 -10.16 -4.27
C ILE A 33 4.47 -11.07 -5.21
N GLU A 34 4.38 -12.37 -5.00
CA GLU A 34 4.91 -13.35 -5.92
C GLU A 34 3.80 -13.78 -6.90
N VAL A 35 4.05 -13.54 -8.18
CA VAL A 35 3.30 -14.15 -9.28
C VAL A 35 4.01 -15.47 -9.62
N PRO A 36 3.39 -16.64 -9.38
CA PRO A 36 4.08 -17.92 -9.53
C PRO A 36 4.33 -18.27 -11.01
N THR A 37 5.36 -19.03 -11.25
CA THR A 37 5.54 -19.72 -12.53
C THR A 37 4.60 -20.92 -12.59
N LEU A 38 3.68 -20.91 -13.55
CA LEU A 38 2.70 -21.99 -13.72
C LEU A 38 3.04 -22.83 -14.95
N ASN A 39 3.11 -24.14 -14.77
CA ASN A 39 3.27 -25.07 -15.88
C ASN A 39 1.90 -25.44 -16.46
N VAL A 40 1.42 -24.63 -17.40
CA VAL A 40 0.12 -24.77 -18.06
C VAL A 40 0.30 -24.76 -19.57
N ALA A 41 -0.63 -25.40 -20.29
CA ALA A 41 -0.54 -25.54 -21.74
C ALA A 41 -0.57 -24.19 -22.47
N GLU A 42 -1.32 -23.22 -21.95
CA GLU A 42 -1.42 -21.87 -22.47
C GLU A 42 -1.32 -20.88 -21.31
N TYR A 43 -0.29 -20.04 -21.32
CA TYR A 43 -0.06 -19.06 -20.26
C TYR A 43 -0.48 -17.67 -20.71
N HIS A 44 -1.48 -17.11 -20.03
CA HIS A 44 -1.84 -15.70 -20.12
C HIS A 44 -1.34 -14.95 -18.91
N THR A 45 -0.75 -13.78 -19.12
CA THR A 45 -0.27 -12.92 -18.03
C THR A 45 -1.45 -12.49 -17.18
N PRO A 46 -1.40 -12.74 -15.84
CA PRO A 46 -2.56 -12.54 -14.99
C PRO A 46 -2.87 -11.07 -14.73
N TYR A 47 -4.14 -10.78 -14.51
CA TYR A 47 -4.61 -9.53 -13.92
C TYR A 47 -4.49 -9.61 -12.41
N THR A 48 -4.13 -8.50 -11.78
CA THR A 48 -3.93 -8.44 -10.33
C THR A 48 -4.58 -7.19 -9.77
N ALA A 49 -5.29 -7.32 -8.66
CA ALA A 49 -5.75 -6.19 -7.86
C ALA A 49 -5.21 -6.29 -6.43
N VAL A 50 -4.78 -5.15 -5.89
CA VAL A 50 -4.29 -4.97 -4.53
C VAL A 50 -5.11 -3.89 -3.87
N TRP A 51 -5.75 -4.21 -2.73
CA TRP A 51 -6.56 -3.24 -2.01
C TRP A 51 -6.59 -3.49 -0.52
N LEU A 52 -6.98 -2.47 0.25
CA LEU A 52 -7.23 -2.54 1.68
C LEU A 52 -8.73 -2.50 1.95
N GLU A 53 -9.18 -3.27 2.95
CA GLU A 53 -10.48 -3.10 3.55
C GLU A 53 -10.30 -2.91 5.06
N SER A 54 -11.05 -1.95 5.66
CA SER A 54 -11.15 -1.91 7.12
C SER A 54 -11.88 -3.17 7.61
N ALA A 55 -11.45 -3.69 8.77
CA ALA A 55 -12.10 -4.84 9.39
C ALA A 55 -13.44 -4.47 10.06
N GLU A 56 -13.81 -3.19 10.05
CA GLU A 56 -15.10 -2.71 10.57
C GLU A 56 -16.25 -3.17 9.66
N ASP A 57 -17.37 -3.49 10.27
CA ASP A 57 -18.59 -3.89 9.57
C ASP A 57 -19.52 -2.70 9.27
N GLY A 58 -20.36 -2.84 8.24
CA GLY A 58 -21.40 -1.89 7.89
C GLY A 58 -20.93 -0.69 7.07
N ASP A 59 -21.63 0.43 7.21
CA ASP A 59 -21.47 1.66 6.40
C ASP A 59 -20.12 2.37 6.59
N LYS A 60 -19.37 2.00 7.62
CA LYS A 60 -18.03 2.54 7.91
C LYS A 60 -16.91 1.77 7.23
N LYS A 61 -17.24 0.73 6.48
CA LYS A 61 -16.22 -0.08 5.80
C LYS A 61 -15.52 0.71 4.71
N THR A 62 -14.25 1.01 4.96
CA THR A 62 -13.40 1.66 3.96
C THR A 62 -12.81 0.61 3.04
N VAL A 63 -12.95 0.82 1.73
CA VAL A 63 -12.25 0.07 0.69
C VAL A 63 -11.33 1.03 -0.04
N LYS A 64 -10.07 0.64 -0.23
CA LYS A 64 -9.06 1.48 -0.89
C LYS A 64 -8.25 0.65 -1.86
N THR A 65 -8.48 0.85 -3.15
CA THR A 65 -7.68 0.24 -4.21
C THR A 65 -6.28 0.88 -4.25
N LEU A 66 -5.24 0.04 -4.16
CA LEU A 66 -3.85 0.47 -4.14
C LEU A 66 -3.17 0.27 -5.49
N SER A 67 -3.43 -0.86 -6.16
CA SER A 67 -2.86 -1.13 -7.48
C SER A 67 -3.74 -2.10 -8.26
N VAL A 68 -3.78 -1.90 -9.59
CA VAL A 68 -4.48 -2.79 -10.52
C VAL A 68 -3.60 -2.99 -11.75
N TRP A 69 -3.20 -4.24 -12.00
CA TRP A 69 -2.38 -4.62 -13.15
C TRP A 69 -3.23 -5.33 -14.18
N TYR A 70 -3.30 -4.78 -15.36
CA TYR A 70 -4.11 -5.31 -16.46
C TYR A 70 -3.47 -5.00 -17.82
N ALA A 71 -4.04 -5.48 -18.92
CA ALA A 71 -3.53 -5.20 -20.26
C ALA A 71 -3.86 -3.76 -20.68
N ASP A 72 -3.23 -2.78 -20.03
CA ASP A 72 -3.45 -1.34 -20.15
C ASP A 72 -3.18 -0.79 -21.56
N LYS A 73 -2.30 -1.45 -22.34
CA LYS A 73 -1.92 -1.07 -23.70
C LYS A 73 -2.78 -1.70 -24.80
N LYS A 74 -3.79 -2.49 -24.47
CA LYS A 74 -4.72 -2.98 -25.49
C LYS A 74 -5.50 -1.82 -26.08
N ARG A 75 -5.56 -1.78 -27.44
CA ARG A 75 -6.29 -0.74 -28.16
C ARG A 75 -7.75 -0.65 -27.69
N GLU A 76 -8.30 0.57 -27.70
CA GLU A 76 -9.71 0.87 -27.42
C GLU A 76 -10.19 0.38 -26.03
N GLY A 77 -9.32 0.43 -25.00
CA GLY A 77 -9.68 -0.03 -23.67
C GLY A 77 -9.92 -1.56 -23.58
N GLY A 78 -9.49 -2.31 -24.60
CA GLY A 78 -9.76 -3.74 -24.73
C GLY A 78 -9.30 -4.61 -23.55
N GLY A 79 -8.39 -4.08 -22.70
CA GLY A 79 -7.97 -4.72 -21.46
C GLY A 79 -8.94 -4.53 -20.31
N GLU A 80 -9.61 -3.39 -20.25
CA GLU A 80 -10.52 -3.02 -19.13
C GLU A 80 -11.73 -3.94 -19.01
N LYS A 81 -12.24 -4.44 -20.13
CA LYS A 81 -13.40 -5.36 -20.15
C LYS A 81 -13.21 -6.63 -19.33
N TRP A 82 -11.96 -7.03 -19.05
CA TRP A 82 -11.61 -8.22 -18.29
C TRP A 82 -11.33 -7.95 -16.81
N LEU A 83 -11.32 -6.67 -16.37
CA LEU A 83 -11.18 -6.31 -14.96
C LEU A 83 -12.25 -6.96 -14.06
N LYS A 84 -13.42 -7.26 -14.62
CA LYS A 84 -14.51 -7.99 -13.94
C LYS A 84 -14.13 -9.41 -13.52
N ASP A 85 -13.06 -9.99 -14.08
CA ASP A 85 -12.58 -11.32 -13.71
C ASP A 85 -11.86 -11.33 -12.36
N LEU A 86 -11.38 -10.16 -11.90
CA LEU A 86 -11.00 -9.88 -10.53
C LEU A 86 -12.28 -9.70 -9.68
N ARG A 87 -13.02 -10.77 -9.49
CA ARG A 87 -14.42 -10.76 -9.08
C ARG A 87 -14.67 -10.16 -7.70
N GLN A 88 -13.77 -10.39 -6.74
CA GLN A 88 -13.93 -9.87 -5.39
C GLN A 88 -13.67 -8.39 -5.36
N TRP A 89 -12.52 -7.96 -5.87
CA TRP A 89 -12.19 -6.55 -5.99
C TRP A 89 -13.22 -5.78 -6.83
N TRP A 90 -13.63 -6.32 -7.99
CA TRP A 90 -14.63 -5.70 -8.86
C TRP A 90 -15.93 -5.39 -8.15
N ARG A 91 -16.44 -6.32 -7.32
CA ARG A 91 -17.67 -6.11 -6.54
C ARG A 91 -17.48 -5.12 -5.39
N ARG A 92 -16.27 -5.01 -4.83
CA ARG A 92 -15.98 -4.14 -3.70
C ARG A 92 -15.79 -2.69 -4.11
N ASP A 93 -15.03 -2.46 -5.18
CA ASP A 93 -14.60 -1.12 -5.59
C ASP A 93 -14.53 -0.97 -7.12
N GLY A 94 -13.96 -1.92 -7.82
CA GLY A 94 -13.55 -1.80 -9.23
C GLY A 94 -14.64 -1.34 -10.18
N ARG A 95 -15.89 -1.80 -10.01
CA ARG A 95 -17.02 -1.43 -10.88
C ARG A 95 -17.42 0.06 -10.81
N SER A 96 -17.01 0.76 -9.75
CA SER A 96 -17.28 2.19 -9.54
C SER A 96 -16.15 3.08 -10.04
N LEU A 97 -15.02 2.51 -10.42
CA LEU A 97 -13.83 3.21 -10.84
C LEU A 97 -13.80 3.41 -12.36
N THR A 98 -13.18 4.50 -12.79
CA THR A 98 -12.91 4.79 -14.21
C THR A 98 -11.41 4.62 -14.45
N PHE A 99 -11.05 3.84 -15.44
CA PHE A 99 -9.65 3.54 -15.79
C PHE A 99 -9.16 4.32 -17.01
N PRO A 100 -7.84 4.56 -17.11
CA PRO A 100 -6.80 4.28 -16.11
C PRO A 100 -6.83 5.27 -14.94
N ILE A 101 -6.34 4.83 -13.76
CA ILE A 101 -6.20 5.66 -12.55
C ILE A 101 -4.72 5.90 -12.32
N ASP A 102 -4.32 7.16 -12.21
CA ASP A 102 -2.92 7.53 -11.94
C ASP A 102 -2.42 6.98 -10.60
N GLY A 103 -1.20 6.48 -10.59
CA GLY A 103 -0.58 5.85 -9.41
C GLY A 103 -1.18 4.48 -9.00
N VAL A 104 -2.26 4.02 -9.65
CA VAL A 104 -2.95 2.75 -9.35
C VAL A 104 -2.85 1.76 -10.51
N SER A 105 -3.14 2.24 -11.74
CA SER A 105 -3.16 1.40 -12.93
C SER A 105 -1.76 1.09 -13.45
N GLY A 106 -1.53 -0.15 -13.82
CA GLY A 106 -0.29 -0.59 -14.41
C GLY A 106 -0.45 -1.82 -15.29
N ALA A 107 0.58 -2.10 -16.11
CA ALA A 107 0.62 -3.29 -16.94
C ALA A 107 0.67 -4.58 -16.12
N THR A 108 0.11 -5.67 -16.66
CA THR A 108 0.25 -7.02 -16.14
C THR A 108 1.72 -7.36 -15.86
N LYS A 109 1.96 -8.21 -14.86
CA LYS A 109 3.29 -8.63 -14.43
C LYS A 109 3.56 -10.08 -14.82
N LEU A 110 4.79 -10.36 -15.23
CA LEU A 110 5.28 -11.73 -15.45
C LEU A 110 5.50 -12.45 -14.12
N ALA A 111 5.71 -13.77 -14.17
CA ALA A 111 6.12 -14.55 -13.01
C ALA A 111 7.35 -13.95 -12.33
N GLY A 112 7.36 -13.89 -11.00
CA GLY A 112 8.41 -13.30 -10.18
C GLY A 112 7.87 -12.52 -9.00
N ILE A 113 8.77 -11.88 -8.26
CA ILE A 113 8.44 -11.08 -7.07
C ILE A 113 8.33 -9.60 -7.47
N HIS A 114 7.20 -8.98 -7.16
CA HIS A 114 6.90 -7.58 -7.44
C HIS A 114 6.70 -6.82 -6.13
N LYS A 115 7.34 -5.66 -6.03
CA LYS A 115 7.31 -4.83 -4.83
C LYS A 115 6.54 -3.55 -5.09
N LEU A 116 5.72 -3.16 -4.12
CA LEU A 116 4.94 -1.93 -4.07
C LEU A 116 5.23 -1.22 -2.75
N THR A 117 5.37 0.09 -2.79
CA THR A 117 5.58 0.91 -1.58
C THR A 117 4.54 2.02 -1.56
N TYR A 118 3.88 2.18 -0.41
CA TYR A 118 2.87 3.21 -0.18
C TYR A 118 3.20 3.97 1.09
N THR A 119 3.15 5.29 1.00
CA THR A 119 3.46 6.19 2.11
C THR A 119 2.17 6.79 2.66
N GLN A 120 2.05 6.82 3.98
CA GLN A 120 0.96 7.50 4.69
C GLN A 120 0.86 8.96 4.22
N GLY A 121 -0.35 9.42 3.93
CA GLY A 121 -0.62 10.77 3.42
C GLY A 121 -0.44 10.95 1.92
N ALA A 122 0.22 10.00 1.21
CA ALA A 122 0.41 10.07 -0.24
C ALA A 122 -0.58 9.17 -1.00
N ALA A 123 -1.01 9.61 -2.19
CA ALA A 123 -1.84 8.77 -3.07
C ALA A 123 -1.06 7.51 -3.54
N PRO A 124 -1.72 6.37 -3.77
CA PRO A 124 -3.15 6.10 -3.57
C PRO A 124 -3.53 5.74 -2.13
N LEU A 125 -2.57 5.54 -1.22
CA LEU A 125 -2.86 5.18 0.16
C LEU A 125 -3.62 6.29 0.91
N GLY A 126 -3.22 7.56 0.76
CA GLY A 126 -3.76 8.69 1.51
C GLY A 126 -3.59 8.51 3.02
N ASP A 127 -4.42 9.17 3.80
CA ASP A 127 -4.44 9.01 5.25
C ASP A 127 -5.22 7.76 5.64
N LEU A 128 -4.49 6.78 6.16
CA LEU A 128 -5.07 5.57 6.72
C LEU A 128 -5.32 5.79 8.22
N ALA A 129 -6.59 5.73 8.63
CA ALA A 129 -6.98 5.90 10.02
C ALA A 129 -6.46 4.75 10.90
N LYS A 130 -6.35 5.00 12.20
CA LYS A 130 -6.04 3.94 13.16
C LYS A 130 -7.15 2.88 13.16
N GLY A 131 -6.78 1.60 13.02
CA GLY A 131 -7.75 0.51 12.99
C GLY A 131 -7.15 -0.83 12.55
N ASN A 132 -8.03 -1.82 12.43
CA ASN A 132 -7.70 -3.12 11.88
C ASN A 132 -8.09 -3.18 10.40
N TYR A 133 -7.22 -3.78 9.60
CA TYR A 133 -7.36 -3.84 8.15
C TYR A 133 -7.04 -5.24 7.62
N LEU A 134 -7.51 -5.49 6.43
CA LEU A 134 -7.12 -6.63 5.60
C LEU A 134 -6.49 -6.07 4.31
N LEU A 135 -5.25 -6.47 4.04
CA LEU A 135 -4.68 -6.35 2.70
C LEU A 135 -5.19 -7.53 1.87
N PHE A 136 -5.72 -7.24 0.70
CA PHE A 136 -6.14 -8.23 -0.28
C PHE A 136 -5.25 -8.18 -1.51
N VAL A 137 -4.89 -9.35 -2.01
CA VAL A 137 -4.29 -9.55 -3.32
C VAL A 137 -5.14 -10.55 -4.08
N GLU A 138 -5.76 -10.12 -5.17
CA GLU A 138 -6.52 -10.98 -6.08
C GLU A 138 -5.80 -11.09 -7.41
N ILE A 139 -5.59 -12.31 -7.87
CA ILE A 139 -5.02 -12.63 -9.18
C ILE A 139 -6.03 -13.46 -9.96
N ALA A 140 -6.25 -13.10 -11.23
CA ALA A 140 -7.09 -13.81 -12.17
C ALA A 140 -6.41 -13.91 -13.53
N ARG A 141 -6.45 -15.10 -14.14
CA ARG A 141 -5.80 -15.39 -15.40
C ARG A 141 -6.83 -15.83 -16.45
N GLU A 142 -6.73 -15.30 -17.67
CA GLU A 142 -7.56 -15.73 -18.80
C GLU A 142 -7.35 -17.23 -19.07
N GLY A 143 -8.45 -17.97 -19.21
CA GLY A 143 -8.39 -19.44 -19.36
C GLY A 143 -7.83 -20.19 -18.15
N GLY A 144 -7.58 -19.50 -17.03
CA GLY A 144 -6.96 -20.05 -15.83
C GLY A 144 -7.80 -19.89 -14.57
N GLY A 145 -7.11 -19.95 -13.44
CA GLY A 145 -7.70 -19.82 -12.14
C GLY A 145 -7.86 -18.36 -11.69
N ARG A 146 -8.40 -18.24 -10.49
CA ARG A 146 -8.50 -17.00 -9.72
C ARG A 146 -8.29 -17.31 -8.25
N GLU A 147 -7.45 -16.55 -7.61
CA GLU A 147 -7.15 -16.72 -6.21
C GLU A 147 -7.13 -15.37 -5.48
N VAL A 148 -7.47 -15.39 -4.19
CA VAL A 148 -7.43 -14.22 -3.29
C VAL A 148 -6.66 -14.58 -2.05
N VAL A 149 -5.62 -13.84 -1.76
CA VAL A 149 -4.85 -13.91 -0.52
C VAL A 149 -5.18 -12.70 0.35
N LYS A 150 -5.23 -12.91 1.67
CA LYS A 150 -5.55 -11.87 2.66
C LYS A 150 -4.47 -11.84 3.74
N VAL A 151 -4.02 -10.64 4.10
CA VAL A 151 -3.07 -10.41 5.20
C VAL A 151 -3.72 -9.45 6.19
N PRO A 152 -4.13 -9.90 7.39
CA PRO A 152 -4.67 -9.03 8.42
C PRO A 152 -3.56 -8.22 9.08
N PHE A 153 -3.83 -6.93 9.38
CA PHE A 153 -2.90 -6.07 10.08
C PHE A 153 -3.62 -4.98 10.88
N THR A 154 -2.91 -4.39 11.83
CA THR A 154 -3.36 -3.21 12.59
C THR A 154 -2.52 -2.01 12.18
N TRP A 155 -3.14 -0.85 12.05
CA TRP A 155 -2.48 0.41 11.71
C TRP A 155 -2.77 1.48 12.74
N PRO A 156 -1.84 2.39 13.08
CA PRO A 156 -0.42 2.31 12.76
C PRO A 156 0.30 1.25 13.60
N VAL A 157 1.53 0.91 13.23
CA VAL A 157 2.40 0.04 14.03
C VAL A 157 3.37 0.88 14.87
N GLU A 158 3.72 0.40 16.06
CA GLU A 158 4.70 1.06 16.95
C GLU A 158 6.15 0.71 16.56
N LYS A 159 6.35 -0.40 15.89
CA LYS A 159 7.64 -0.91 15.41
C LYS A 159 7.48 -1.59 14.07
N ALA A 160 8.55 -1.64 13.29
CA ALA A 160 8.57 -2.36 12.04
C ALA A 160 8.07 -3.80 12.22
N THR A 161 7.10 -4.19 11.42
CA THR A 161 6.41 -5.48 11.54
C THR A 161 6.22 -6.07 10.15
N THR A 162 6.57 -7.34 9.98
CA THR A 162 6.35 -8.08 8.73
C THR A 162 5.30 -9.16 8.94
N LEU A 163 4.31 -9.17 8.07
CA LEU A 163 3.22 -10.15 8.03
C LEU A 163 3.22 -10.82 6.67
N SER A 164 2.75 -12.06 6.58
CA SER A 164 2.72 -12.79 5.31
C SER A 164 1.56 -13.76 5.23
N ALA A 165 1.19 -14.07 4.00
CA ALA A 165 0.29 -15.17 3.66
C ALA A 165 0.73 -15.75 2.30
N THR A 166 0.31 -16.97 2.00
CA THR A 166 0.68 -17.64 0.76
C THR A 166 -0.58 -18.21 0.11
N GLY A 167 -0.70 -18.00 -1.19
CA GLY A 167 -1.70 -18.66 -2.02
C GLY A 167 -1.29 -20.09 -2.35
N THR A 168 -2.13 -20.75 -3.09
CA THR A 168 -1.96 -22.18 -3.43
C THR A 168 -1.94 -22.46 -4.93
N THR A 169 -2.40 -21.49 -5.74
CA THR A 169 -2.59 -21.67 -7.19
C THR A 169 -2.08 -20.49 -8.01
N GLU A 170 -2.81 -19.39 -8.04
CA GLU A 170 -2.51 -18.22 -8.88
C GLU A 170 -1.70 -17.14 -8.14
N VAL A 171 -1.65 -17.18 -6.80
CA VAL A 171 -0.88 -16.27 -5.95
C VAL A 171 0.20 -17.06 -5.24
N GLY A 172 1.43 -16.62 -5.29
CA GLY A 172 2.51 -17.14 -4.48
C GLY A 172 2.55 -16.50 -3.08
N ALA A 173 3.73 -16.20 -2.58
CA ALA A 173 3.91 -15.53 -1.30
C ALA A 173 3.48 -14.05 -1.40
N VAL A 174 2.75 -13.58 -0.39
CA VAL A 174 2.43 -12.17 -0.17
C VAL A 174 3.03 -11.75 1.16
N SER A 175 3.86 -10.72 1.16
CA SER A 175 4.45 -10.14 2.37
C SER A 175 4.04 -8.68 2.48
N LEU A 176 3.68 -8.27 3.69
CA LEU A 176 3.36 -6.89 4.08
C LEU A 176 4.32 -6.47 5.18
N GLU A 177 5.19 -5.52 4.87
CA GLU A 177 6.06 -4.87 5.84
C GLU A 177 5.49 -3.48 6.17
N LEU A 178 5.26 -3.24 7.44
CA LEU A 178 4.73 -2.00 8.01
C LEU A 178 5.85 -1.30 8.77
N ASN A 179 6.10 -0.03 8.45
CA ASN A 179 7.06 0.80 9.13
C ASN A 179 6.36 2.01 9.75
N PRO A 180 6.69 2.37 11.02
CA PRO A 180 6.14 3.52 11.72
C PRO A 180 6.60 4.85 11.15
#